data_f020232810c470823978e08c880ad8cb
#
_entry.id   f020232810c470823978e08c880ad8cb
#
_cell.length_a   1.000
_cell.length_b   1.000
_cell.length_c   1.000
_cell.angle_alpha   90.00
_cell.angle_beta   90.00
_cell.angle_gamma   90.00
#
_symmetry.space_group_name_H-M   'P 1'
#
loop_
_entity.id
_entity.type
_entity.pdbx_description
1 polymer ?
#
loop_
_entity_poly.entity_id
_entity_poly.type
_entity_poly.pdbx_seq_one_letter_code
_entity_poly.pdbx_strand_id
1 'polypeptide(L)'
;MIGLRYTLSRRKGRSDGFVSFISAMSMASIALGVMALIIVLSVMNGFQKEVRDKMLSVLSHAEVLSIGAPIPDWQKTAAELKKQQPEIIGAAPFLRGQGLLTSGTNVRGVQLNGIDPETESQVSDVAKNMKIGRLSDLKPGEFKIILGTDLARMLGVIPGEKVNVMVPQGQFTPAGTMPRMRQFTVAGVFNSGHYEFDSAMS
;
A
#
# COMPACT_ATOMS: atom_id res chain seq x y z
N MET A 1 10.40 46.46 -6.95
CA MET A 1 11.67 46.93 -7.53
C MET A 1 12.33 48.11 -6.79
N ILE A 2 11.75 48.66 -5.74
CA ILE A 2 12.29 49.80 -4.96
C ILE A 2 13.44 49.37 -4.01
N GLY A 3 13.36 48.16 -3.42
CA GLY A 3 14.38 47.64 -2.49
C GLY A 3 15.78 47.42 -3.10
N LEU A 4 15.85 46.93 -4.34
CA LEU A 4 17.12 46.71 -5.03
C LEU A 4 17.87 48.00 -5.39
N ARG A 5 17.13 49.11 -5.58
CA ARG A 5 17.72 50.41 -5.84
C ARG A 5 18.34 51.05 -4.59
N TYR A 6 17.81 50.78 -3.41
CA TYR A 6 18.35 51.31 -2.14
C TYR A 6 19.62 50.60 -1.71
N THR A 7 19.73 49.31 -1.96
CA THR A 7 20.96 48.53 -1.62
C THR A 7 22.11 48.74 -2.60
N LEU A 8 21.81 49.20 -3.81
CA LEU A 8 22.82 49.52 -4.86
C LEU A 8 23.23 51.01 -4.93
N SER A 9 22.65 51.88 -4.11
CA SER A 9 22.96 53.29 -4.03
C SER A 9 24.35 53.51 -3.37
N ARG A 10 25.37 53.56 -4.19
CA ARG A 10 26.78 53.84 -3.83
C ARG A 10 26.90 55.31 -3.45
N ARG A 11 26.76 55.67 -2.16
CA ARG A 11 27.30 56.95 -1.65
C ARG A 11 28.82 56.78 -1.45
N LYS A 12 29.56 57.68 -2.08
CA LYS A 12 31.02 57.76 -2.08
C LYS A 12 31.55 58.24 -0.74
N GLY A 13 31.77 57.32 0.23
CA GLY A 13 32.41 57.61 1.51
C GLY A 13 33.26 56.39 1.91
N ARG A 14 34.49 56.60 2.32
CA ARG A 14 35.52 55.56 2.61
C ARG A 14 35.16 54.63 3.78
N SER A 15 34.03 54.93 4.51
CA SER A 15 33.47 54.17 5.62
C SER A 15 32.37 53.19 5.18
N ASP A 16 31.79 53.34 3.95
CA ASP A 16 30.58 52.63 3.56
C ASP A 16 30.83 51.23 3.00
N GLY A 17 32.11 50.88 2.66
CA GLY A 17 32.46 49.59 2.12
C GLY A 17 32.26 48.43 3.12
N PHE A 18 32.59 48.67 4.38
CA PHE A 18 32.49 47.67 5.44
C PHE A 18 31.01 47.39 5.81
N VAL A 19 30.22 48.48 5.96
CA VAL A 19 28.78 48.34 6.23
C VAL A 19 28.02 47.67 5.11
N SER A 20 28.38 48.01 3.84
CA SER A 20 27.83 47.35 2.64
C SER A 20 28.19 45.87 2.57
N PHE A 21 29.43 45.50 2.94
CA PHE A 21 29.86 44.12 3.01
C PHE A 21 29.11 43.31 4.06
N ILE A 22 28.96 43.85 5.28
CA ILE A 22 28.17 43.17 6.34
C ILE A 22 26.72 43.00 5.94
N SER A 23 26.10 44.04 5.35
CA SER A 23 24.72 43.93 4.86
C SER A 23 24.53 42.89 3.76
N ALA A 24 25.48 42.81 2.83
CA ALA A 24 25.47 41.80 1.78
C ALA A 24 25.63 40.39 2.35
N MET A 25 26.52 40.20 3.32
CA MET A 25 26.77 38.92 3.98
C MET A 25 25.55 38.48 4.79
N SER A 26 24.92 39.42 5.52
CA SER A 26 23.67 39.15 6.26
C SER A 26 22.53 38.75 5.32
N MET A 27 22.37 39.44 4.18
CA MET A 27 21.35 39.13 3.19
C MET A 27 21.61 37.77 2.53
N ALA A 28 22.86 37.44 2.22
CA ALA A 28 23.26 36.15 1.68
C ALA A 28 22.96 35.01 2.67
N SER A 29 23.26 35.21 3.95
CA SER A 29 22.97 34.22 5.00
C SER A 29 21.47 33.94 5.15
N ILE A 30 20.65 34.97 5.13
CA ILE A 30 19.18 34.84 5.18
C ILE A 30 18.68 34.12 3.91
N ALA A 31 19.19 34.50 2.73
CA ALA A 31 18.80 33.87 1.48
C ALA A 31 19.15 32.37 1.44
N LEU A 32 20.34 32.01 1.94
CA LEU A 32 20.75 30.61 2.07
C LEU A 32 19.87 29.84 3.05
N GLY A 33 19.52 30.44 4.19
CA GLY A 33 18.62 29.83 5.18
C GLY A 33 17.22 29.56 4.61
N VAL A 34 16.65 30.54 3.91
CA VAL A 34 15.33 30.39 3.26
C VAL A 34 15.41 29.35 2.14
N MET A 35 16.49 29.36 1.34
CA MET A 35 16.69 28.37 0.26
C MET A 35 16.75 26.94 0.85
N ALA A 36 17.50 26.75 1.93
CA ALA A 36 17.60 25.45 2.58
C ALA A 36 16.23 24.96 3.09
N LEU A 37 15.43 25.85 3.72
CA LEU A 37 14.08 25.53 4.17
C LEU A 37 13.16 25.14 3.00
N ILE A 38 13.20 25.87 1.89
CA ILE A 38 12.38 25.56 0.71
C ILE A 38 12.76 24.19 0.14
N ILE A 39 14.05 23.90 0.05
CA ILE A 39 14.53 22.59 -0.45
C ILE A 39 14.03 21.47 0.46
N VAL A 40 14.22 21.59 1.77
CA VAL A 40 13.80 20.55 2.73
C VAL A 40 12.29 20.34 2.67
N LEU A 41 11.50 21.41 2.68
CA LEU A 41 10.03 21.30 2.60
C LEU A 41 9.58 20.70 1.26
N SER A 42 10.22 21.06 0.16
CA SER A 42 9.89 20.50 -1.17
C SER A 42 10.17 19.00 -1.24
N VAL A 43 11.32 18.57 -0.73
CA VAL A 43 11.68 17.13 -0.66
C VAL A 43 10.71 16.39 0.24
N MET A 44 10.40 16.94 1.42
CA MET A 44 9.45 16.31 2.36
C MET A 44 8.05 16.17 1.75
N ASN A 45 7.54 17.23 1.11
CA ASN A 45 6.23 17.18 0.46
C ASN A 45 6.20 16.17 -0.71
N GLY A 46 7.28 16.12 -1.51
CA GLY A 46 7.42 15.14 -2.58
C GLY A 46 7.45 13.71 -2.06
N PHE A 47 8.21 13.47 -0.99
CA PHE A 47 8.30 12.17 -0.35
C PHE A 47 6.95 11.72 0.25
N GLN A 48 6.27 12.61 0.98
CA GLN A 48 4.95 12.31 1.56
C GLN A 48 3.91 11.96 0.49
N LYS A 49 3.94 12.68 -0.64
CA LYS A 49 3.04 12.37 -1.76
C LYS A 49 3.34 11.00 -2.36
N GLU A 50 4.60 10.72 -2.66
CA GLU A 50 5.04 9.43 -3.22
C GLU A 50 4.69 8.25 -2.31
N VAL A 51 4.93 8.38 -0.99
CA VAL A 51 4.58 7.33 -0.01
C VAL A 51 3.07 7.12 0.04
N ARG A 52 2.30 8.21 0.08
CA ARG A 52 0.83 8.12 0.10
C ARG A 52 0.29 7.44 -1.16
N ASP A 53 0.72 7.88 -2.34
CA ASP A 53 0.26 7.35 -3.62
C ASP A 53 0.59 5.85 -3.74
N LYS A 54 1.77 5.44 -3.29
CA LYS A 54 2.16 4.03 -3.26
C LYS A 54 1.37 3.19 -2.25
N MET A 55 1.11 3.71 -1.05
CA MET A 55 0.30 3.00 -0.06
C MET A 55 -1.14 2.82 -0.54
N LEU A 56 -1.73 3.84 -1.14
CA LEU A 56 -3.11 3.79 -1.63
C LEU A 56 -3.28 2.95 -2.89
N SER A 57 -2.20 2.61 -3.60
CA SER A 57 -2.28 1.76 -4.80
C SER A 57 -2.57 0.28 -4.49
N VAL A 58 -2.27 -0.17 -3.28
CA VAL A 58 -2.44 -1.58 -2.86
C VAL A 58 -3.67 -1.79 -1.99
N LEU A 59 -4.05 -0.77 -1.24
CA LEU A 59 -5.18 -0.82 -0.32
C LEU A 59 -6.39 -0.09 -0.91
N SER A 60 -7.58 -0.64 -0.67
CA SER A 60 -8.84 0.06 -0.93
C SER A 60 -8.90 1.37 -0.12
N HIS A 61 -9.44 2.44 -0.71
CA HIS A 61 -9.52 3.74 -0.07
C HIS A 61 -10.45 3.77 1.15
N ALA A 62 -11.46 2.90 1.16
CA ALA A 62 -12.41 2.74 2.26
C ALA A 62 -12.90 1.30 2.33
N GLU A 63 -13.16 0.82 3.52
CA GLU A 63 -13.71 -0.51 3.78
C GLU A 63 -15.01 -0.38 4.55
N VAL A 64 -16.05 -1.08 4.11
CA VAL A 64 -17.32 -1.17 4.82
C VAL A 64 -17.40 -2.55 5.47
N LEU A 65 -17.39 -2.57 6.78
CA LEU A 65 -17.40 -3.79 7.57
C LEU A 65 -18.73 -3.93 8.32
N SER A 66 -19.29 -5.12 8.32
CA SER A 66 -20.43 -5.47 9.18
C SER A 66 -19.94 -6.09 10.47
N ILE A 67 -20.51 -5.67 11.60
CA ILE A 67 -20.18 -6.21 12.91
C ILE A 67 -21.03 -7.44 13.16
N GLY A 68 -20.38 -8.61 13.27
CA GLY A 68 -20.98 -9.85 13.72
C GLY A 68 -21.54 -10.78 12.63
N ALA A 69 -21.81 -10.31 11.42
CA ALA A 69 -22.27 -11.16 10.32
C ALA A 69 -21.76 -10.65 8.96
N PRO A 70 -21.55 -11.52 7.97
CA PRO A 70 -21.24 -11.10 6.61
C PRO A 70 -22.37 -10.25 6.02
N ILE A 71 -22.04 -9.34 5.12
CA ILE A 71 -23.03 -8.57 4.35
C ILE A 71 -23.68 -9.51 3.33
N PRO A 72 -24.97 -9.85 3.46
CA PRO A 72 -25.60 -10.90 2.65
C PRO A 72 -25.77 -10.50 1.18
N ASP A 73 -25.98 -9.21 0.90
CA ASP A 73 -26.19 -8.68 -0.45
C ASP A 73 -25.29 -7.46 -0.66
N TRP A 74 -24.02 -7.75 -0.94
CA TRP A 74 -23.01 -6.70 -1.12
C TRP A 74 -23.32 -5.83 -2.35
N GLN A 75 -23.98 -6.36 -3.40
CA GLN A 75 -24.31 -5.60 -4.61
C GLN A 75 -25.32 -4.49 -4.30
N LYS A 76 -26.34 -4.78 -3.49
CA LYS A 76 -27.28 -3.76 -3.02
C LYS A 76 -26.60 -2.70 -2.18
N THR A 77 -25.78 -3.12 -1.22
CA THR A 77 -25.02 -2.21 -0.35
C THR A 77 -24.11 -1.32 -1.20
N ALA A 78 -23.40 -1.86 -2.17
CA ALA A 78 -22.56 -1.10 -3.09
C ALA A 78 -23.36 -0.11 -3.94
N ALA A 79 -24.55 -0.51 -4.42
CA ALA A 79 -25.44 0.36 -5.19
C ALA A 79 -26.00 1.53 -4.36
N GLU A 80 -26.36 1.27 -3.11
CA GLU A 80 -26.80 2.31 -2.17
C GLU A 80 -25.68 3.29 -1.82
N LEU A 81 -24.48 2.79 -1.56
CA LEU A 81 -23.31 3.64 -1.30
C LEU A 81 -22.96 4.52 -2.50
N LYS A 82 -22.99 3.99 -3.72
CA LYS A 82 -22.77 4.77 -4.95
C LYS A 82 -23.84 5.86 -5.16
N LYS A 83 -25.08 5.62 -4.73
CA LYS A 83 -26.13 6.65 -4.78
C LYS A 83 -25.91 7.78 -3.79
N GLN A 84 -25.42 7.44 -2.58
CA GLN A 84 -25.14 8.42 -1.53
C GLN A 84 -23.83 9.20 -1.78
N GLN A 85 -22.85 8.54 -2.38
CA GLN A 85 -21.51 9.07 -2.66
C GLN A 85 -21.14 8.81 -4.11
N PRO A 86 -21.45 9.72 -5.04
CA PRO A 86 -21.16 9.56 -6.47
C PRO A 86 -19.66 9.45 -6.80
N GLU A 87 -18.79 9.84 -5.87
CA GLU A 87 -17.33 9.74 -6.01
C GLU A 87 -16.81 8.30 -5.93
N ILE A 88 -17.62 7.33 -5.52
CA ILE A 88 -17.24 5.91 -5.46
C ILE A 88 -17.17 5.33 -6.88
N ILE A 89 -15.95 5.08 -7.34
CA ILE A 89 -15.66 4.56 -8.68
C ILE A 89 -15.94 3.05 -8.74
N GLY A 90 -15.48 2.29 -7.75
CA GLY A 90 -15.58 0.83 -7.70
C GLY A 90 -15.96 0.32 -6.32
N ALA A 91 -16.49 -0.89 -6.28
CA ALA A 91 -16.74 -1.64 -5.04
C ALA A 91 -16.52 -3.12 -5.32
N ALA A 92 -15.80 -3.81 -4.43
CA ALA A 92 -15.58 -5.25 -4.50
C ALA A 92 -15.79 -5.89 -3.13
N PRO A 93 -16.35 -7.10 -3.08
CA PRO A 93 -16.46 -7.85 -1.84
C PRO A 93 -15.08 -8.42 -1.46
N PHE A 94 -14.82 -8.46 -0.16
CA PHE A 94 -13.63 -9.15 0.35
C PHE A 94 -13.92 -9.91 1.63
N LEU A 95 -13.11 -10.93 1.89
CA LEU A 95 -13.06 -11.65 3.16
C LEU A 95 -11.65 -11.58 3.69
N ARG A 96 -11.48 -11.21 4.94
CA ARG A 96 -10.16 -11.13 5.56
C ARG A 96 -10.06 -12.14 6.70
N GLY A 97 -8.99 -12.92 6.71
CA GLY A 97 -8.71 -13.89 7.74
C GLY A 97 -7.22 -13.95 8.05
N GLN A 98 -6.89 -14.61 9.13
CA GLN A 98 -5.50 -14.94 9.47
C GLN A 98 -5.31 -16.44 9.36
N GLY A 99 -4.15 -16.86 8.88
CA GLY A 99 -3.81 -18.26 8.73
C GLY A 99 -2.31 -18.50 8.76
N LEU A 100 -1.95 -19.78 8.65
CA LEU A 100 -0.59 -20.22 8.50
C LEU A 100 -0.45 -20.84 7.10
N LEU A 101 0.55 -20.43 6.36
CA LEU A 101 0.99 -21.11 5.14
C LEU A 101 2.17 -22.00 5.44
N THR A 102 2.13 -23.23 4.94
CA THR A 102 3.22 -24.18 5.10
C THR A 102 3.63 -24.79 3.78
N SER A 103 4.93 -24.88 3.56
CA SER A 103 5.55 -25.59 2.44
C SER A 103 6.77 -26.34 2.96
N GLY A 104 6.73 -27.67 2.93
CA GLY A 104 7.77 -28.48 3.57
C GLY A 104 7.94 -28.14 5.04
N THR A 105 9.13 -27.70 5.43
CA THR A 105 9.47 -27.26 6.80
C THR A 105 9.21 -25.79 7.06
N ASN A 106 8.94 -25.00 6.02
CA ASN A 106 8.74 -23.56 6.14
C ASN A 106 7.30 -23.26 6.57
N VAL A 107 7.14 -22.45 7.61
CA VAL A 107 5.84 -22.01 8.14
C VAL A 107 5.83 -20.49 8.26
N ARG A 108 4.76 -19.83 7.78
CA ARG A 108 4.58 -18.39 7.89
C ARG A 108 3.15 -18.05 8.29
N GLY A 109 3.04 -17.11 9.24
CA GLY A 109 1.76 -16.46 9.54
C GLY A 109 1.44 -15.45 8.45
N VAL A 110 0.21 -15.50 7.92
CA VAL A 110 -0.22 -14.64 6.82
C VAL A 110 -1.62 -14.11 7.05
N GLN A 111 -1.91 -12.98 6.41
CA GLN A 111 -3.25 -12.47 6.23
C GLN A 111 -3.80 -13.02 4.91
N LEU A 112 -4.87 -13.79 5.01
CA LEU A 112 -5.59 -14.35 3.86
C LEU A 112 -6.67 -13.38 3.43
N ASN A 113 -6.64 -12.97 2.17
CA ASN A 113 -7.66 -12.12 1.57
C ASN A 113 -8.41 -12.91 0.51
N GLY A 114 -9.69 -13.22 0.79
CA GLY A 114 -10.60 -13.76 -0.22
C GLY A 114 -11.17 -12.62 -1.04
N ILE A 115 -10.94 -12.64 -2.34
CA ILE A 115 -11.32 -11.60 -3.28
C ILE A 115 -12.15 -12.17 -4.43
N ASP A 116 -12.91 -11.32 -5.09
CA ASP A 116 -13.56 -11.62 -6.35
C ASP A 116 -12.69 -11.04 -7.49
N PRO A 117 -12.03 -11.89 -8.31
CA PRO A 117 -11.08 -11.45 -9.34
C PRO A 117 -11.66 -10.48 -10.38
N GLU A 118 -12.98 -10.54 -10.63
CA GLU A 118 -13.64 -9.69 -11.63
C GLU A 118 -13.82 -8.26 -11.14
N THR A 119 -14.14 -8.09 -9.85
CA THR A 119 -14.41 -6.79 -9.25
C THR A 119 -13.19 -6.18 -8.57
N GLU A 120 -12.22 -6.99 -8.13
CA GLU A 120 -11.03 -6.56 -7.41
C GLU A 120 -10.20 -5.53 -8.19
N SER A 121 -10.09 -5.70 -9.50
CA SER A 121 -9.34 -4.78 -10.38
C SER A 121 -9.90 -3.34 -10.40
N GLN A 122 -11.12 -3.12 -9.89
CA GLN A 122 -11.75 -1.79 -9.78
C GLN A 122 -11.34 -1.06 -8.51
N VAL A 123 -10.88 -1.78 -7.49
CA VAL A 123 -10.62 -1.23 -6.15
C VAL A 123 -9.17 -1.36 -5.70
N SER A 124 -8.38 -2.24 -6.34
CA SER A 124 -6.96 -2.41 -6.04
C SER A 124 -6.11 -2.58 -7.28
N ASP A 125 -4.83 -2.23 -7.16
CA ASP A 125 -3.84 -2.37 -8.23
C ASP A 125 -3.07 -3.71 -8.16
N VAL A 126 -3.54 -4.68 -7.37
CA VAL A 126 -2.91 -6.02 -7.28
C VAL A 126 -2.80 -6.66 -8.65
N ALA A 127 -3.84 -6.54 -9.48
CA ALA A 127 -3.84 -7.06 -10.85
C ALA A 127 -2.72 -6.45 -11.73
N LYS A 128 -2.39 -5.16 -11.54
CA LYS A 128 -1.32 -4.46 -12.27
C LYS A 128 0.07 -4.84 -11.75
N ASN A 129 0.13 -5.25 -10.50
CA ASN A 129 1.38 -5.57 -9.78
C ASN A 129 1.74 -7.06 -9.85
N MET A 130 1.00 -7.87 -10.62
CA MET A 130 1.32 -9.27 -10.86
C MET A 130 2.65 -9.40 -11.61
N LYS A 131 3.53 -10.25 -11.10
CA LYS A 131 4.82 -10.61 -11.75
C LYS A 131 4.70 -11.89 -12.56
N ILE A 132 3.98 -12.88 -12.03
CA ILE A 132 3.77 -14.17 -12.68
C ILE A 132 2.32 -14.58 -12.42
N GLY A 133 1.64 -15.11 -13.42
CA GLY A 133 0.22 -15.46 -13.36
C GLY A 133 -0.70 -14.24 -13.55
N ARG A 134 -1.99 -14.44 -13.40
CA ARG A 134 -3.03 -13.42 -13.54
C ARG A 134 -4.04 -13.57 -12.41
N LEU A 135 -4.66 -12.47 -12.02
CA LEU A 135 -5.73 -12.50 -11.03
C LEU A 135 -6.92 -13.37 -11.49
N SER A 136 -7.22 -13.38 -12.79
CA SER A 136 -8.25 -14.21 -13.43
C SER A 136 -7.98 -15.73 -13.36
N ASP A 137 -6.79 -16.14 -12.97
CA ASP A 137 -6.47 -17.56 -12.77
C ASP A 137 -7.07 -18.11 -11.46
N LEU A 138 -7.51 -17.23 -10.57
CA LEU A 138 -8.27 -17.59 -9.38
C LEU A 138 -9.71 -17.94 -9.79
N LYS A 139 -10.05 -19.23 -9.78
CA LYS A 139 -11.41 -19.68 -10.08
C LYS A 139 -12.04 -20.35 -8.85
N PRO A 140 -13.32 -20.10 -8.58
CA PRO A 140 -14.02 -20.76 -7.50
C PRO A 140 -13.88 -22.29 -7.59
N GLY A 141 -13.54 -22.93 -6.46
CA GLY A 141 -13.43 -24.38 -6.37
C GLY A 141 -12.09 -24.99 -6.78
N GLU A 142 -11.18 -24.24 -7.41
CA GLU A 142 -9.88 -24.76 -7.84
C GLU A 142 -8.78 -24.68 -6.76
N PHE A 143 -9.07 -24.13 -5.59
CA PHE A 143 -8.12 -23.94 -4.48
C PHE A 143 -6.77 -23.38 -4.94
N LYS A 144 -6.83 -22.26 -5.63
CA LYS A 144 -5.67 -21.48 -6.07
C LYS A 144 -5.42 -20.32 -5.15
N ILE A 145 -4.16 -19.92 -5.03
CA ILE A 145 -3.71 -18.80 -4.19
C ILE A 145 -2.66 -17.98 -4.94
N ILE A 146 -2.67 -16.67 -4.71
CA ILE A 146 -1.62 -15.77 -5.18
C ILE A 146 -0.84 -15.30 -3.96
N LEU A 147 0.48 -15.27 -4.06
CA LEU A 147 1.36 -14.92 -2.95
C LEU A 147 2.12 -13.64 -3.26
N GLY A 148 2.46 -12.88 -2.24
CA GLY A 148 3.46 -11.82 -2.37
C GLY A 148 4.84 -12.40 -2.68
N THR A 149 5.67 -11.66 -3.40
CA THR A 149 7.00 -12.10 -3.85
C THR A 149 7.89 -12.55 -2.68
N ASP A 150 7.89 -11.79 -1.60
CA ASP A 150 8.74 -12.11 -0.45
C ASP A 150 8.21 -13.30 0.33
N LEU A 151 6.88 -13.45 0.42
CA LEU A 151 6.25 -14.61 1.04
C LEU A 151 6.56 -15.89 0.24
N ALA A 152 6.44 -15.87 -1.08
CA ALA A 152 6.77 -17.00 -1.94
C ALA A 152 8.24 -17.41 -1.78
N ARG A 153 9.15 -16.43 -1.70
CA ARG A 153 10.58 -16.67 -1.47
C ARG A 153 10.85 -17.27 -0.09
N MET A 154 10.19 -16.77 0.96
CA MET A 154 10.35 -17.28 2.35
C MET A 154 9.79 -18.70 2.51
N LEU A 155 8.74 -19.06 1.76
CA LEU A 155 8.20 -20.42 1.74
C LEU A 155 8.98 -21.35 0.81
N GLY A 156 9.82 -20.81 -0.08
CA GLY A 156 10.59 -21.54 -1.06
C GLY A 156 9.69 -22.16 -2.15
N VAL A 157 8.65 -21.45 -2.58
CA VAL A 157 7.67 -21.93 -3.56
C VAL A 157 7.64 -21.07 -4.81
N ILE A 158 7.33 -21.70 -5.92
CA ILE A 158 7.11 -21.06 -7.22
C ILE A 158 5.68 -21.32 -7.72
N PRO A 159 5.17 -20.53 -8.68
CA PRO A 159 3.89 -20.80 -9.32
C PRO A 159 3.79 -22.22 -9.86
N GLY A 160 2.67 -22.88 -9.61
CA GLY A 160 2.41 -24.28 -9.91
C GLY A 160 2.65 -25.24 -8.74
N GLU A 161 3.41 -24.84 -7.73
CA GLU A 161 3.62 -25.65 -6.52
C GLU A 161 2.46 -25.53 -5.53
N LYS A 162 2.45 -26.44 -4.57
CA LYS A 162 1.38 -26.56 -3.59
C LYS A 162 1.81 -26.05 -2.22
N VAL A 163 0.93 -25.31 -1.58
CA VAL A 163 1.06 -24.84 -0.20
C VAL A 163 -0.12 -25.30 0.63
N ASN A 164 0.07 -25.57 1.90
CA ASN A 164 -1.01 -25.88 2.81
C ASN A 164 -1.40 -24.59 3.57
N VAL A 165 -2.68 -24.29 3.54
CA VAL A 165 -3.29 -23.19 4.29
C VAL A 165 -3.95 -23.78 5.51
N MET A 166 -3.59 -23.29 6.69
CA MET A 166 -4.19 -23.63 7.96
C MET A 166 -4.88 -22.41 8.54
N VAL A 167 -6.17 -22.51 8.81
CA VAL A 167 -6.95 -21.44 9.44
C VAL A 167 -7.27 -21.85 10.88
N PRO A 168 -6.97 -21.02 11.89
CA PRO A 168 -7.17 -21.37 13.30
C PRO A 168 -8.64 -21.49 13.68
N GLN A 169 -9.55 -20.85 12.93
CA GLN A 169 -11.00 -20.98 13.11
C GLN A 169 -11.47 -22.35 12.61
N GLY A 170 -11.38 -23.36 13.46
CA GLY A 170 -11.75 -24.72 13.16
C GLY A 170 -13.21 -25.07 13.53
N GLN A 171 -13.61 -26.30 13.22
CA GLN A 171 -14.88 -26.85 13.69
C GLN A 171 -14.73 -27.28 15.15
N PHE A 172 -15.73 -26.92 15.96
CA PHE A 172 -15.86 -27.50 17.31
C PHE A 172 -16.24 -28.98 17.17
N THR A 173 -15.35 -29.84 17.59
CA THR A 173 -15.60 -31.28 17.68
C THR A 173 -15.67 -31.69 19.16
N PRO A 174 -16.28 -32.83 19.49
CA PRO A 174 -16.28 -33.33 20.88
C PRO A 174 -14.88 -33.53 21.47
N ALA A 175 -13.85 -33.65 20.60
CA ALA A 175 -12.46 -33.78 20.96
C ALA A 175 -11.69 -32.44 21.04
N GLY A 176 -12.37 -31.30 20.82
CA GLY A 176 -11.80 -29.96 20.81
C GLY A 176 -11.87 -29.26 19.46
N THR A 177 -11.27 -28.07 19.36
CA THR A 177 -11.23 -27.29 18.14
C THR A 177 -10.12 -27.80 17.22
N MET A 178 -10.49 -28.36 16.07
CA MET A 178 -9.52 -28.79 15.05
C MET A 178 -9.33 -27.69 14.01
N PRO A 179 -8.08 -27.23 13.73
CA PRO A 179 -7.82 -26.27 12.69
C PRO A 179 -8.17 -26.86 11.31
N ARG A 180 -8.72 -26.02 10.44
CA ARG A 180 -8.96 -26.45 9.05
C ARG A 180 -7.69 -26.29 8.23
N MET A 181 -7.29 -27.37 7.57
CA MET A 181 -6.19 -27.37 6.60
C MET A 181 -6.72 -27.65 5.21
N ARG A 182 -6.22 -26.89 4.24
CA ARG A 182 -6.48 -27.11 2.81
C ARG A 182 -5.23 -26.87 2.01
N GLN A 183 -5.06 -27.67 0.99
CA GLN A 183 -3.96 -27.53 0.04
C GLN A 183 -4.40 -26.61 -1.11
N PHE A 184 -3.58 -25.62 -1.41
CA PHE A 184 -3.78 -24.66 -2.49
C PHE A 184 -2.62 -24.77 -3.48
N THR A 185 -2.89 -24.50 -4.76
CA THR A 185 -1.87 -24.38 -5.80
C THR A 185 -1.54 -22.90 -5.99
N VAL A 186 -0.26 -22.55 -5.96
CA VAL A 186 0.20 -21.18 -6.22
C VAL A 186 -0.06 -20.83 -7.67
N ALA A 187 -1.04 -19.97 -7.95
CA ALA A 187 -1.42 -19.55 -9.31
C ALA A 187 -0.54 -18.40 -9.81
N GLY A 188 0.01 -17.61 -8.91
CA GLY A 188 0.83 -16.48 -9.31
C GLY A 188 1.49 -15.78 -8.12
N VAL A 189 2.31 -14.80 -8.46
CA VAL A 189 3.06 -13.98 -7.50
C VAL A 189 2.92 -12.52 -7.87
N PHE A 190 2.60 -11.67 -6.88
CA PHE A 190 2.53 -10.23 -7.03
C PHE A 190 3.66 -9.52 -6.26
N ASN A 191 3.92 -8.27 -6.63
CA ASN A 191 4.88 -7.43 -5.94
C ASN A 191 4.29 -6.02 -5.82
N SER A 192 3.91 -5.66 -4.61
CA SER A 192 3.37 -4.32 -4.31
C SER A 192 4.45 -3.25 -4.18
N GLY A 193 5.71 -3.67 -4.05
CA GLY A 193 6.84 -2.81 -3.72
C GLY A 193 6.95 -2.47 -2.23
N HIS A 194 6.11 -3.06 -1.39
CA HIS A 194 6.13 -2.93 0.06
C HIS A 194 6.38 -4.29 0.71
N TYR A 195 7.51 -4.44 1.36
CA TYR A 195 7.90 -5.69 2.00
C TYR A 195 6.84 -6.22 2.98
N GLU A 196 6.21 -5.34 3.75
CA GLU A 196 5.20 -5.75 4.74
C GLU A 196 3.98 -6.42 4.08
N PHE A 197 3.53 -5.91 2.94
CA PHE A 197 2.44 -6.53 2.17
C PHE A 197 2.91 -7.78 1.44
N ASP A 198 4.06 -7.71 0.77
CA ASP A 198 4.60 -8.80 -0.03
C ASP A 198 5.06 -10.00 0.82
N SER A 199 5.31 -9.80 2.12
CA SER A 199 5.71 -10.84 3.07
C SER A 199 4.58 -11.44 3.89
N ALA A 200 3.44 -10.76 3.97
CA ALA A 200 2.34 -11.13 4.87
C ALA A 200 1.00 -11.37 4.18
N MET A 201 0.84 -11.00 2.91
CA MET A 201 -0.43 -11.12 2.19
C MET A 201 -0.44 -12.26 1.18
N SER A 202 -1.59 -12.91 1.13
CA SER A 202 -1.92 -13.94 0.14
C SER A 202 -3.42 -13.91 -0.16
#